data_2d4e216158f25f4ca84dd3a50247eb62
#
_entry.id   2d4e216158f25f4ca84dd3a50247eb62
#
_cell.length_a   1.000
_cell.length_b   1.000
_cell.length_c   1.000
_cell.angle_alpha   90.00
_cell.angle_beta   90.00
_cell.angle_gamma   90.00
#
_symmetry.space_group_name_H-M   'P 1'
#
loop_
_entity.id
_entity.type
_entity.pdbx_description
1 polymer ?
#
loop_
_entity_poly.entity_id
_entity_poly.type
_entity_poly.pdbx_seq_one_letter_code
_entity_poly.pdbx_strand_id
1 'polypeptide(L)'
;VDRRAFKIYDPRPINISTFYHYQTWKTGVETKFIPKTESIWELSNTFVEPKFNYAYNLDGKLFTKYNLTTAMVSLRWNPFSDYMQTPTGRIETEKRYPKFTFQFTKSLPNVGNNDFEFSKIDFRTEYQKNYLNGQKTSLLFEAGYTIGDLPLTHLYNTSPNNLNKETIIQRVTFAGKNSFETMFFNEFFSSKFAYFQ
;
A
#
# COMPACT_ATOMS: atom_id res chain seq x y z
N VAL A 1 -8.27 1.15 -11.85
CA VAL A 1 -6.81 1.21 -11.69
C VAL A 1 -6.55 1.77 -10.29
N ASP A 2 -5.91 0.98 -9.43
CA ASP A 2 -5.58 1.43 -8.08
C ASP A 2 -4.48 2.50 -8.16
N ARG A 3 -4.82 3.75 -7.83
CA ARG A 3 -3.91 4.91 -7.89
C ARG A 3 -3.07 5.07 -6.63
N ARG A 4 -3.22 4.18 -5.64
CA ARG A 4 -2.47 4.25 -4.39
C ARG A 4 -1.00 3.94 -4.61
N ALA A 5 -0.14 4.74 -3.99
CA ALA A 5 1.31 4.56 -4.05
C ALA A 5 1.78 3.30 -3.29
N PHE A 6 1.05 2.94 -2.24
CA PHE A 6 1.37 1.82 -1.37
C PHE A 6 0.29 0.74 -1.44
N LYS A 7 0.72 -0.49 -1.65
CA LYS A 7 -0.13 -1.68 -1.51
C LYS A 7 0.03 -2.20 -0.09
N ILE A 8 -1.00 -2.03 0.71
CA ILE A 8 -1.02 -2.54 2.08
C ILE A 8 -1.21 -4.07 2.06
N TYR A 9 -1.99 -4.54 1.10
CA TYR A 9 -2.31 -5.95 0.93
C TYR A 9 -2.54 -6.26 -0.55
N ASP A 10 -2.03 -7.38 -1.03
CA ASP A 10 -2.34 -7.87 -2.38
C ASP A 10 -3.54 -8.83 -2.30
N PRO A 11 -4.71 -8.42 -2.81
CA PRO A 11 -5.92 -9.22 -2.72
C PRO A 11 -5.96 -10.41 -3.69
N ARG A 12 -4.86 -10.75 -4.36
CA ARG A 12 -4.86 -11.89 -5.28
C ARG A 12 -5.22 -13.18 -4.54
N PRO A 13 -6.22 -13.94 -5.00
CA PRO A 13 -6.57 -15.21 -4.40
C PRO A 13 -5.45 -16.22 -4.65
N ILE A 14 -4.76 -16.61 -3.59
CA ILE A 14 -3.59 -17.44 -3.65
C ILE A 14 -3.94 -18.88 -3.41
N ASN A 15 -4.88 -19.07 -2.52
CA ASN A 15 -5.44 -20.36 -2.19
C ASN A 15 -6.93 -20.17 -1.91
N ILE A 16 -7.77 -21.02 -2.49
CA ILE A 16 -9.21 -20.95 -2.33
C ILE A 16 -9.62 -21.15 -0.86
N SER A 17 -8.77 -21.77 -0.05
CA SER A 17 -9.02 -22.03 1.37
C SER A 17 -8.70 -20.87 2.30
N THR A 18 -7.95 -19.85 1.85
CA THR A 18 -7.50 -18.73 2.69
C THR A 18 -7.76 -17.38 2.04
N PHE A 19 -9.00 -16.97 1.98
CA PHE A 19 -9.37 -15.69 1.41
C PHE A 19 -10.17 -14.83 2.36
N TYR A 20 -10.16 -13.53 2.13
CA TYR A 20 -10.95 -12.54 2.84
C TYR A 20 -12.07 -12.03 1.93
N HIS A 21 -13.25 -11.90 2.46
CA HIS A 21 -14.32 -11.16 1.82
C HIS A 21 -14.26 -9.68 2.29
N TYR A 22 -14.11 -8.76 1.35
CA TYR A 22 -14.07 -7.32 1.60
C TYR A 22 -15.31 -6.65 1.03
N GLN A 23 -15.95 -5.83 1.85
CA GLN A 23 -16.93 -4.87 1.38
C GLN A 23 -16.44 -3.48 1.77
N THR A 24 -16.06 -2.67 0.80
CA THR A 24 -15.45 -1.37 1.04
C THR A 24 -16.24 -0.26 0.36
N TRP A 25 -16.60 0.73 1.15
CA TRP A 25 -17.13 2.02 0.71
C TRP A 25 -16.03 3.06 0.81
N LYS A 26 -15.79 3.79 -0.28
CA LYS A 26 -14.74 4.81 -0.35
C LYS A 26 -15.28 6.07 -0.97
N THR A 27 -14.88 7.19 -0.36
CA THR A 27 -15.06 8.51 -0.95
C THR A 27 -13.74 9.27 -0.84
N GLY A 28 -13.42 10.07 -1.82
CA GLY A 28 -12.16 10.80 -1.80
C GLY A 28 -12.08 11.90 -2.83
N VAL A 29 -11.12 12.78 -2.61
CA VAL A 29 -10.83 13.93 -3.47
C VAL A 29 -9.34 13.90 -3.82
N GLU A 30 -9.05 14.02 -5.10
CA GLU A 30 -7.71 14.24 -5.63
C GLU A 30 -7.55 15.70 -5.99
N THR A 31 -6.51 16.35 -5.48
CA THR A 31 -6.26 17.77 -5.73
C THR A 31 -4.81 18.02 -6.16
N LYS A 32 -4.62 19.10 -6.94
CA LYS A 32 -3.31 19.56 -7.45
C LYS A 32 -3.11 21.05 -7.17
N PHE A 33 -3.55 21.52 -6.00
CA PHE A 33 -3.47 22.92 -5.64
C PHE A 33 -2.03 23.44 -5.49
N ILE A 34 -1.16 22.61 -4.93
CA ILE A 34 0.24 22.98 -4.74
C ILE A 34 1.02 22.62 -6.01
N PRO A 35 1.86 23.54 -6.53
CA PRO A 35 2.71 23.24 -7.68
C PRO A 35 3.54 21.97 -7.45
N LYS A 36 3.61 21.11 -8.49
CA LYS A 36 4.39 19.85 -8.48
C LYS A 36 3.98 18.84 -7.40
N THR A 37 2.82 19.03 -6.77
CA THR A 37 2.29 18.16 -5.73
C THR A 37 0.89 17.69 -6.09
N GLU A 38 0.65 16.41 -5.94
CA GLU A 38 -0.68 15.80 -6.00
C GLU A 38 -1.05 15.34 -4.59
N SER A 39 -2.24 15.68 -4.13
CA SER A 39 -2.76 15.21 -2.86
C SER A 39 -4.04 14.41 -3.05
N ILE A 40 -4.14 13.29 -2.35
CA ILE A 40 -5.32 12.42 -2.33
C ILE A 40 -5.82 12.36 -0.89
N TRP A 41 -7.07 12.68 -0.71
CA TRP A 41 -7.78 12.60 0.56
C TRP A 41 -8.85 11.55 0.42
N GLU A 42 -8.80 10.51 1.22
CA GLU A 42 -9.74 9.39 1.13
C GLU A 42 -10.33 9.08 2.50
N LEU A 43 -11.63 8.88 2.55
CA LEU A 43 -12.33 8.28 3.67
C LEU A 43 -12.86 6.92 3.20
N SER A 44 -12.57 5.87 3.96
CA SER A 44 -13.03 4.53 3.63
C SER A 44 -13.60 3.82 4.84
N ASN A 45 -14.66 3.04 4.60
CA ASN A 45 -15.19 2.08 5.54
C ASN A 45 -15.12 0.70 4.91
N THR A 46 -14.47 -0.24 5.58
CA THR A 46 -14.22 -1.59 5.07
C THR A 46 -14.71 -2.62 6.08
N PHE A 47 -15.67 -3.43 5.68
CA PHE A 47 -16.02 -4.65 6.39
C PHE A 47 -15.15 -5.80 5.89
N VAL A 48 -14.54 -6.54 6.81
CA VAL A 48 -13.64 -7.67 6.52
C VAL A 48 -14.18 -8.93 7.15
N GLU A 49 -14.39 -9.94 6.33
CA GLU A 49 -14.81 -11.28 6.76
C GLU A 49 -13.80 -12.32 6.26
N PRO A 50 -12.91 -12.83 7.13
CA PRO A 50 -12.07 -13.97 6.79
C PRO A 50 -12.91 -15.21 6.52
N LYS A 51 -12.61 -15.95 5.47
CA LYS A 51 -13.27 -17.22 5.09
C LYS A 51 -12.44 -18.44 5.47
N PHE A 52 -11.63 -18.32 6.52
CA PHE A 52 -10.81 -19.36 7.13
C PHE A 52 -10.79 -19.17 8.65
N ASN A 53 -10.22 -20.11 9.38
CA ASN A 53 -10.12 -20.03 10.83
C ASN A 53 -9.16 -18.91 11.25
N TYR A 54 -9.69 -17.71 11.29
CA TYR A 54 -8.99 -16.51 11.74
C TYR A 54 -9.73 -15.93 12.93
N ALA A 55 -8.99 -15.70 14.00
CA ALA A 55 -9.48 -15.00 15.16
C ALA A 55 -8.40 -14.05 15.67
N TYR A 56 -8.73 -12.78 15.79
CA TYR A 56 -7.87 -11.77 16.36
C TYR A 56 -8.34 -11.46 17.78
N ASN A 57 -7.43 -11.60 18.75
CA ASN A 57 -7.72 -11.29 20.14
C ASN A 57 -7.17 -9.90 20.48
N LEU A 58 -8.07 -8.98 20.83
CA LEU A 58 -7.73 -7.64 21.29
C LEU A 58 -8.42 -7.45 22.64
N ASP A 59 -7.64 -7.22 23.70
CA ASP A 59 -8.13 -6.99 25.07
C ASP A 59 -9.15 -8.04 25.56
N GLY A 60 -8.96 -9.30 25.20
CA GLY A 60 -9.85 -10.39 25.56
C GLY A 60 -11.11 -10.52 24.68
N LYS A 61 -11.31 -9.63 23.73
CA LYS A 61 -12.38 -9.71 22.73
C LYS A 61 -11.88 -10.40 21.47
N LEU A 62 -12.58 -11.43 21.05
CA LEU A 62 -12.23 -12.22 19.87
C LEU A 62 -12.98 -11.69 18.64
N PHE A 63 -12.22 -11.22 17.65
CA PHE A 63 -12.76 -10.74 16.39
C PHE A 63 -12.57 -11.79 15.30
N THR A 64 -13.68 -12.29 14.77
CA THR A 64 -13.71 -13.16 13.57
C THR A 64 -14.10 -12.37 12.32
N LYS A 65 -14.81 -11.25 12.51
CA LYS A 65 -15.21 -10.26 11.51
C LYS A 65 -15.00 -8.89 12.12
N TYR A 66 -14.67 -7.91 11.31
CA TYR A 66 -14.42 -6.58 11.80
C TYR A 66 -14.69 -5.48 10.78
N ASN A 67 -14.95 -4.28 11.27
CA ASN A 67 -15.07 -3.07 10.48
C ASN A 67 -13.87 -2.15 10.71
N LEU A 68 -13.45 -1.49 9.65
CA LEU A 68 -12.38 -0.51 9.66
C LEU A 68 -12.84 0.76 8.97
N THR A 69 -12.88 1.85 9.72
CA THR A 69 -13.10 3.19 9.16
C THR A 69 -11.80 3.95 9.22
N THR A 70 -11.29 4.37 8.07
CA THR A 70 -9.99 5.05 7.96
C THR A 70 -10.09 6.32 7.16
N ALA A 71 -9.36 7.34 7.60
CA ALA A 71 -9.05 8.53 6.83
C ALA A 71 -7.59 8.45 6.37
N MET A 72 -7.36 8.69 5.08
CA MET A 72 -6.04 8.65 4.46
C MET A 72 -5.76 9.98 3.76
N VAL A 73 -4.53 10.45 3.92
CA VAL A 73 -3.95 11.56 3.16
C VAL A 73 -2.69 11.08 2.49
N SER A 74 -2.62 11.18 1.18
CA SER A 74 -1.43 10.84 0.40
C SER A 74 -0.95 12.07 -0.36
N LEU A 75 0.34 12.40 -0.22
CA LEU A 75 1.01 13.50 -0.88
C LEU A 75 2.09 12.94 -1.79
N ARG A 76 1.98 13.20 -3.10
CA ARG A 76 3.00 12.88 -4.08
C ARG A 76 3.67 14.17 -4.54
N TRP A 77 4.93 14.33 -4.24
CA TRP A 77 5.72 15.51 -4.56
C TRP A 77 6.80 15.17 -5.59
N ASN A 78 6.73 15.86 -6.73
CA ASN A 78 7.64 15.67 -7.86
C ASN A 78 8.37 17.01 -8.17
N PRO A 79 9.33 17.44 -7.33
CA PRO A 79 9.87 18.80 -7.40
C PRO A 79 10.63 19.11 -8.70
N PHE A 80 11.22 18.10 -9.30
CA PHE A 80 12.10 18.25 -10.46
C PHE A 80 11.39 18.05 -11.80
N SER A 81 10.19 17.48 -11.81
CA SER A 81 9.42 17.24 -13.02
C SER A 81 8.86 18.54 -13.60
N ASP A 82 8.77 18.60 -14.91
CA ASP A 82 8.16 19.71 -15.63
C ASP A 82 6.70 19.40 -15.97
N TYR A 83 5.88 20.43 -15.86
CA TYR A 83 4.44 20.33 -16.06
C TYR A 83 3.94 21.36 -17.04
N MET A 84 3.01 20.95 -17.88
CA MET A 84 2.26 21.83 -18.77
C MET A 84 0.82 21.94 -18.28
N GLN A 85 0.30 23.16 -18.23
CA GLN A 85 -1.11 23.40 -17.93
C GLN A 85 -1.93 23.17 -19.21
N THR A 86 -2.96 22.35 -19.11
CA THR A 86 -3.94 22.10 -20.17
C THR A 86 -5.34 22.49 -19.70
N PRO A 87 -6.31 22.67 -20.62
CA PRO A 87 -7.69 22.95 -20.23
C PRO A 87 -8.33 21.91 -19.31
N THR A 88 -7.86 20.67 -19.38
CA THR A 88 -8.35 19.55 -18.58
C THR A 88 -7.54 19.29 -17.31
N GLY A 89 -6.50 20.11 -17.03
CA GLY A 89 -5.66 19.98 -15.86
C GLY A 89 -4.17 20.06 -16.17
N ARG A 90 -3.36 19.73 -15.19
CA ARG A 90 -1.90 19.75 -15.29
C ARG A 90 -1.37 18.38 -15.70
N ILE A 91 -0.53 18.34 -16.74
CA ILE A 91 0.10 17.13 -17.26
C ILE A 91 1.60 17.20 -17.05
N GLU A 92 2.20 16.11 -16.52
CA GLU A 92 3.66 15.98 -16.40
C GLU A 92 4.25 15.72 -17.80
N THR A 93 4.98 16.68 -18.33
CA THR A 93 5.59 16.60 -19.67
C THR A 93 6.93 15.92 -19.64
N GLU A 94 7.75 16.22 -18.65
CA GLU A 94 9.05 15.60 -18.44
C GLU A 94 9.14 15.03 -17.03
N LYS A 95 9.33 13.70 -16.97
CA LYS A 95 9.49 12.98 -15.71
C LYS A 95 10.92 13.10 -15.24
N ARG A 96 11.12 13.85 -14.17
CA ARG A 96 12.43 13.96 -13.51
C ARG A 96 12.36 13.40 -12.10
N TYR A 97 13.50 13.06 -11.55
CA TYR A 97 13.66 12.41 -10.25
C TYR A 97 14.61 13.20 -9.34
N PRO A 98 14.55 13.00 -8.03
CA PRO A 98 13.71 12.05 -7.28
C PRO A 98 12.25 12.47 -7.17
N LYS A 99 11.36 11.48 -6.95
CA LYS A 99 9.95 11.64 -6.61
C LYS A 99 9.72 11.14 -5.20
N PHE A 100 8.89 11.84 -4.45
CA PHE A 100 8.58 11.53 -3.07
C PHE A 100 7.09 11.27 -2.90
N THR A 101 6.75 10.28 -2.09
CA THR A 101 5.37 10.01 -1.70
C THR A 101 5.31 9.83 -0.20
N PHE A 102 4.42 10.57 0.44
CA PHE A 102 4.06 10.44 1.85
C PHE A 102 2.62 10.01 1.94
N GLN A 103 2.32 9.08 2.82
CA GLN A 103 0.95 8.69 3.11
C GLN A 103 0.77 8.57 4.61
N PHE A 104 -0.28 9.18 5.10
CA PHE A 104 -0.74 9.05 6.47
C PHE A 104 -2.14 8.45 6.47
N THR A 105 -2.34 7.40 7.25
CA THR A 105 -3.63 6.75 7.43
C THR A 105 -3.96 6.68 8.91
N LYS A 106 -5.11 7.18 9.28
CA LYS A 106 -5.62 7.13 10.66
C LYS A 106 -6.94 6.37 10.67
N SER A 107 -7.09 5.42 11.58
CA SER A 107 -8.40 4.86 11.90
C SER A 107 -9.20 5.88 12.70
N LEU A 108 -10.50 5.95 12.44
CA LEU A 108 -11.43 6.87 13.11
C LEU A 108 -12.22 6.08 14.15
N PRO A 109 -11.87 6.16 15.43
CA PRO A 109 -12.65 5.53 16.48
C PRO A 109 -14.05 6.14 16.52
N ASN A 110 -15.03 5.33 16.87
CA ASN A 110 -16.45 5.73 16.99
C ASN A 110 -17.15 6.18 15.69
N VAL A 111 -16.53 5.95 14.53
CA VAL A 111 -17.15 6.22 13.23
C VAL A 111 -17.33 4.89 12.47
N GLY A 112 -18.57 4.61 12.01
CA GLY A 112 -18.84 3.45 11.15
C GLY A 112 -18.60 2.09 11.81
N ASN A 113 -18.79 1.94 13.12
CA ASN A 113 -18.52 0.71 13.88
C ASN A 113 -17.07 0.24 13.75
N ASN A 114 -16.12 1.13 13.84
CA ASN A 114 -14.71 0.82 13.76
C ASN A 114 -14.24 0.01 14.99
N ASP A 115 -13.61 -1.13 14.73
CA ASP A 115 -13.19 -2.08 15.77
C ASP A 115 -11.72 -1.88 16.21
N PHE A 116 -10.91 -1.14 15.45
CA PHE A 116 -9.48 -0.98 15.70
C PHE A 116 -9.03 0.46 15.71
N GLU A 117 -8.07 0.79 16.56
CA GLU A 117 -7.45 2.11 16.60
C GLU A 117 -5.98 2.05 16.23
N PHE A 118 -5.60 2.70 15.12
CA PHE A 118 -4.23 2.78 14.66
C PHE A 118 -3.93 4.05 13.87
N SER A 119 -2.65 4.34 13.77
CA SER A 119 -2.09 5.36 12.88
C SER A 119 -0.95 4.77 12.08
N LYS A 120 -0.88 5.07 10.80
CA LYS A 120 0.09 4.52 9.88
C LYS A 120 0.74 5.63 9.06
N ILE A 121 2.06 5.61 8.96
CA ILE A 121 2.86 6.55 8.18
C ILE A 121 3.68 5.74 7.19
N ASP A 122 3.57 6.09 5.92
CA ASP A 122 4.29 5.46 4.82
C ASP A 122 5.08 6.51 4.05
N PHE A 123 6.30 6.17 3.69
CA PHE A 123 7.19 7.00 2.89
C PHE A 123 7.77 6.18 1.74
N ARG A 124 7.81 6.79 0.56
CA ARG A 124 8.42 6.20 -0.64
C ARG A 124 9.20 7.26 -1.39
N THR A 125 10.39 6.93 -1.83
CA THR A 125 11.15 7.74 -2.79
C THR A 125 11.62 6.89 -3.95
N GLU A 126 11.48 7.46 -5.14
CA GLU A 126 11.90 6.85 -6.39
C GLU A 126 12.96 7.74 -7.04
N TYR A 127 14.08 7.16 -7.41
CA TYR A 127 15.11 7.80 -8.21
C TYR A 127 15.34 7.00 -9.48
N GLN A 128 15.46 7.71 -10.60
CA GLN A 128 15.80 7.09 -11.87
C GLN A 128 16.70 8.02 -12.66
N LYS A 129 17.76 7.47 -13.25
CA LYS A 129 18.64 8.15 -14.16
C LYS A 129 18.81 7.33 -15.43
N ASN A 130 18.53 7.94 -16.57
CA ASN A 130 18.77 7.35 -17.88
C ASN A 130 20.06 7.95 -18.42
N TYR A 131 20.91 7.11 -19.01
CA TYR A 131 22.18 7.51 -19.63
C TYR A 131 22.05 7.49 -21.16
N LEU A 132 22.90 8.26 -21.84
CA LEU A 132 22.89 8.36 -23.30
C LEU A 132 23.20 7.04 -24.01
N ASN A 133 23.91 6.13 -23.35
CA ASN A 133 24.23 4.79 -23.85
C ASN A 133 23.09 3.77 -23.70
N GLY A 134 21.89 4.21 -23.31
CA GLY A 134 20.72 3.36 -23.09
C GLY A 134 20.68 2.67 -21.73
N GLN A 135 21.70 2.82 -20.90
CA GLN A 135 21.68 2.31 -19.52
C GLN A 135 20.73 3.10 -18.65
N LYS A 136 20.18 2.42 -17.63
CA LYS A 136 19.24 3.00 -16.68
C LYS A 136 19.62 2.56 -15.26
N THR A 137 19.77 3.52 -14.37
CA THR A 137 19.86 3.28 -12.93
C THR A 137 18.54 3.66 -12.29
N SER A 138 17.97 2.78 -11.48
CA SER A 138 16.77 3.07 -10.69
C SER A 138 16.99 2.63 -9.25
N LEU A 139 16.60 3.49 -8.31
CA LEU A 139 16.63 3.21 -6.89
C LEU A 139 15.22 3.45 -6.33
N LEU A 140 14.79 2.55 -5.47
CA LEU A 140 13.54 2.61 -4.75
C LEU A 140 13.82 2.46 -3.27
N PHE A 141 13.33 3.39 -2.48
CA PHE A 141 13.30 3.28 -1.02
C PHE A 141 11.87 3.43 -0.51
N GLU A 142 11.45 2.51 0.32
CA GLU A 142 10.16 2.53 0.99
C GLU A 142 10.36 2.27 2.48
N ALA A 143 9.62 2.98 3.31
CA ALA A 143 9.59 2.77 4.76
C ALA A 143 8.18 3.01 5.27
N GLY A 144 7.79 2.27 6.30
CA GLY A 144 6.52 2.43 6.93
C GLY A 144 6.57 2.11 8.41
N TYR A 145 5.73 2.81 9.15
CA TYR A 145 5.60 2.65 10.59
C TYR A 145 4.14 2.75 11.00
N THR A 146 3.72 1.84 11.85
CA THR A 146 2.36 1.80 12.39
C THR A 146 2.37 1.78 13.90
N ILE A 147 1.45 2.53 14.50
CA ILE A 147 1.22 2.63 15.94
C ILE A 147 -0.23 2.25 16.20
N GLY A 148 -0.46 1.47 17.25
CA GLY A 148 -1.79 1.02 17.68
C GLY A 148 -2.09 -0.42 17.26
N ASP A 149 -3.32 -0.83 17.44
CA ASP A 149 -3.78 -2.19 17.20
C ASP A 149 -4.23 -2.38 15.77
N LEU A 150 -3.53 -3.25 15.06
CA LEU A 150 -3.83 -3.55 13.66
C LEU A 150 -4.22 -5.00 13.45
N PRO A 151 -5.28 -5.23 12.68
CA PRO A 151 -5.54 -6.57 12.17
C PRO A 151 -4.48 -6.98 11.15
N LEU A 152 -4.28 -8.28 11.00
CA LEU A 152 -3.29 -8.88 10.11
C LEU A 152 -3.33 -8.33 8.68
N THR A 153 -4.54 -8.00 8.20
CA THR A 153 -4.78 -7.45 6.85
C THR A 153 -4.21 -6.05 6.61
N HIS A 154 -3.84 -5.33 7.67
CA HIS A 154 -3.29 -3.99 7.61
C HIS A 154 -1.84 -3.89 8.05
N LEU A 155 -1.26 -4.99 8.53
CA LEU A 155 0.18 -5.09 8.76
C LEU A 155 0.95 -5.05 7.44
N TYR A 156 2.19 -4.60 7.52
CA TYR A 156 3.10 -4.68 6.39
C TYR A 156 3.48 -6.12 6.13
N ASN A 157 3.39 -6.50 4.88
CA ASN A 157 3.87 -7.79 4.38
C ASN A 157 4.97 -7.54 3.36
N THR A 158 5.93 -8.43 3.28
CA THR A 158 6.89 -8.44 2.18
C THR A 158 6.15 -8.58 0.86
N SER A 159 6.65 -7.92 -0.20
CA SER A 159 6.12 -8.10 -1.55
C SER A 159 6.67 -9.40 -2.14
N PRO A 160 6.02 -10.55 -1.92
CA PRO A 160 6.53 -11.83 -2.34
C PRO A 160 6.33 -12.02 -3.84
N ASN A 161 7.26 -12.66 -4.48
CA ASN A 161 7.11 -13.09 -5.86
C ASN A 161 6.24 -14.35 -5.96
N ASN A 162 6.32 -15.19 -4.96
CA ASN A 162 5.66 -16.48 -4.94
C ASN A 162 4.43 -16.49 -4.04
N LEU A 163 3.32 -16.94 -4.58
CA LEU A 163 2.02 -16.91 -3.94
C LEU A 163 1.63 -18.23 -3.27
N ASN A 164 2.37 -19.31 -3.51
CA ASN A 164 2.01 -20.62 -3.00
C ASN A 164 3.23 -21.40 -2.51
N LYS A 165 3.24 -21.80 -1.25
CA LYS A 165 4.32 -22.57 -0.64
C LYS A 165 4.39 -24.05 -1.08
N GLU A 166 3.30 -24.59 -1.60
CA GLU A 166 3.10 -26.04 -1.69
C GLU A 166 3.39 -26.65 -3.06
N THR A 167 3.75 -25.86 -4.06
CA THR A 167 3.97 -26.38 -5.42
C THR A 167 5.43 -26.33 -5.87
N ILE A 168 5.86 -27.34 -6.61
CA ILE A 168 7.20 -27.43 -7.22
C ILE A 168 7.48 -26.25 -8.17
N ILE A 169 6.46 -25.66 -8.76
CA ILE A 169 6.51 -24.48 -9.64
C ILE A 169 7.02 -23.23 -8.89
N GLN A 170 7.02 -23.23 -7.57
CA GLN A 170 7.55 -22.15 -6.73
C GLN A 170 8.99 -21.77 -7.02
N ARG A 171 9.79 -22.70 -7.53
CA ARG A 171 11.22 -22.50 -7.78
C ARG A 171 11.53 -21.90 -9.17
N VAL A 172 10.52 -21.73 -10.01
CA VAL A 172 10.67 -21.31 -11.41
C VAL A 172 9.86 -20.07 -11.74
N THR A 173 9.49 -19.26 -10.76
CA THR A 173 8.73 -18.01 -11.00
C THR A 173 9.66 -16.87 -11.36
N PHE A 174 9.30 -16.11 -12.41
CA PHE A 174 9.98 -14.86 -12.72
C PHE A 174 9.66 -13.82 -11.67
N ALA A 175 10.68 -13.09 -11.22
CA ALA A 175 10.49 -12.01 -10.27
C ALA A 175 9.51 -10.96 -10.78
N GLY A 176 8.50 -10.68 -10.00
CA GLY A 176 7.61 -9.54 -10.22
C GLY A 176 8.36 -8.22 -9.98
N LYS A 177 7.87 -7.13 -10.55
CA LYS A 177 8.45 -5.81 -10.30
C LYS A 177 8.37 -5.48 -8.80
N ASN A 178 9.51 -5.14 -8.20
CA ASN A 178 9.65 -4.79 -6.79
C ASN A 178 9.18 -5.93 -5.85
N SER A 179 9.51 -7.17 -6.16
CA SER A 179 9.20 -8.34 -5.34
C SER A 179 10.44 -9.13 -4.96
N PHE A 180 10.37 -9.85 -3.84
CA PHE A 180 11.41 -10.75 -3.38
C PHE A 180 11.16 -12.16 -3.93
N GLU A 181 12.14 -12.71 -4.66
CA GLU A 181 12.01 -14.02 -5.31
C GLU A 181 11.89 -15.18 -4.34
N THR A 182 12.55 -15.06 -3.19
CA THR A 182 12.66 -16.13 -2.20
C THR A 182 11.61 -16.07 -1.08
N MET A 183 10.79 -15.02 -1.04
CA MET A 183 9.80 -14.84 0.00
C MET A 183 8.42 -15.33 -0.44
N PHE A 184 7.71 -15.94 0.49
CA PHE A 184 6.34 -16.40 0.26
C PHE A 184 5.33 -15.38 0.77
N PHE A 185 4.17 -15.41 0.16
CA PHE A 185 3.06 -14.59 0.60
C PHE A 185 2.61 -14.96 2.03
N ASN A 186 2.29 -13.97 2.84
CA ASN A 186 1.89 -14.13 4.24
C ASN A 186 2.94 -14.83 5.13
N GLU A 187 4.22 -14.74 4.78
CA GLU A 187 5.28 -15.33 5.59
C GLU A 187 5.73 -14.41 6.71
N PHE A 188 5.81 -13.12 6.42
CA PHE A 188 6.28 -12.10 7.38
C PHE A 188 5.31 -10.94 7.48
N PHE A 189 4.94 -10.61 8.71
CA PHE A 189 4.11 -9.45 9.03
C PHE A 189 4.82 -8.57 10.05
N SER A 190 4.75 -7.27 9.87
CA SER A 190 5.35 -6.32 10.80
C SER A 190 4.53 -5.03 10.89
N SER A 191 4.61 -4.36 12.04
CA SER A 191 4.09 -3.00 12.22
C SER A 191 5.05 -1.94 11.66
N LYS A 192 6.25 -2.32 11.23
CA LYS A 192 7.24 -1.42 10.63
C LYS A 192 8.10 -2.15 9.62
N PHE A 193 8.52 -1.43 8.58
CA PHE A 193 9.43 -1.96 7.57
C PHE A 193 10.29 -0.85 6.98
N ALA A 194 11.41 -1.26 6.41
CA ALA A 194 12.21 -0.46 5.49
C ALA A 194 12.66 -1.37 4.34
N TYR A 195 12.57 -0.87 3.13
CA TYR A 195 12.90 -1.59 1.91
C TYR A 195 13.74 -0.70 1.00
N PHE A 196 14.80 -1.27 0.45
CA PHE A 196 15.67 -0.62 -0.53
C PHE A 196 15.97 -1.57 -1.68
N GLN A 197 15.84 -1.05 -2.89
CA GLN A 197 16.12 -1.77 -4.13
C GLN A 197 16.93 -0.92 -5.09
#